data_035c5cf205d62de05a33a78bba99c2f9
#
_entry.id   035c5cf205d62de05a33a78bba99c2f9
#
_cell.length_a   1.000
_cell.length_b   1.000
_cell.length_c   1.000
_cell.angle_alpha   90.00
_cell.angle_beta   90.00
_cell.angle_gamma   90.00
#
_symmetry.space_group_name_H-M   'P 1'
#
loop_
_entity.id
_entity.type
_entity.pdbx_description
1 polymer ?
#
loop_
_entity_poly.entity_id
_entity_poly.type
_entity_poly.pdbx_seq_one_letter_code
_entity_poly.pdbx_strand_id
1 'polypeptide(L)'
;MNNRGLKASRRIKITRKGWAILVAITLIVLAAAGIIAISILNADSPAKLSELPFNSSTNYCYSGNGFYYFDGSELVLTETGNDEPTRMRVSSTEVKLAASPSIGILYNTNAVHLINAAYPIELTGTVMSAKCGSGHIAVLKEENNQSALMVFNSNSEQTDRMDFAQTSALDFGFDTISGETLWTLETDVSASMPMSILTTYDTKKRATTGKINIQNQLVEDVAFTENSIFVIGTNHLIRYDRVKNTESYRELSYGRKLVDCSVKGEYPLFVFSDRGDSSMSSVVLYRVKDTDVADTSTHRIQLPSNTLTVCAMGGRLVVVTTDAVLTYSNTGKPGATSQFETPITGALKLSDSMLIVERQGVLYQCNFS
;
A
#
# COMPACT_ATOMS: atom_id res chain seq x y z
N MET A 1 -85.31 11.83 -1.20
CA MET A 1 -84.59 12.84 -0.36
C MET A 1 -83.48 12.13 0.40
N ASN A 2 -82.26 12.28 -0.06
CA ASN A 2 -81.12 11.59 0.52
C ASN A 2 -80.15 12.63 1.16
N ASN A 3 -80.21 12.69 2.49
CA ASN A 3 -79.28 13.53 3.26
C ASN A 3 -77.94 12.79 3.42
N ARG A 4 -76.91 13.24 2.68
CA ARG A 4 -75.54 12.82 2.91
C ARG A 4 -74.93 13.67 4.03
N GLY A 5 -74.72 13.05 5.20
CA GLY A 5 -74.06 13.65 6.34
C GLY A 5 -72.57 13.96 6.02
N LEU A 6 -72.19 15.22 6.20
CA LEU A 6 -70.81 15.67 6.12
C LEU A 6 -69.96 15.07 7.28
N LYS A 7 -68.97 14.28 6.94
CA LYS A 7 -67.95 13.79 7.90
C LYS A 7 -67.16 14.98 8.45
N ALA A 8 -67.29 15.27 9.72
CA ALA A 8 -66.50 16.26 10.43
C ALA A 8 -65.01 15.84 10.41
N SER A 9 -64.16 16.68 9.83
CA SER A 9 -62.72 16.55 9.89
C SER A 9 -62.23 16.72 11.33
N ARG A 10 -61.70 15.65 11.94
CA ARG A 10 -61.05 15.72 13.27
C ARG A 10 -59.76 16.54 13.15
N ARG A 11 -59.76 17.79 13.62
CA ARG A 11 -58.55 18.58 13.80
C ARG A 11 -57.73 17.96 14.93
N ILE A 12 -56.55 17.38 14.60
CA ILE A 12 -55.60 16.88 15.58
C ILE A 12 -54.99 18.09 16.28
N LYS A 13 -55.30 18.31 17.56
CA LYS A 13 -54.67 19.35 18.42
C LYS A 13 -53.35 18.81 18.89
N ILE A 14 -52.25 19.21 18.23
CA ILE A 14 -50.90 18.89 18.67
C ILE A 14 -50.59 19.74 19.94
N THR A 15 -50.22 19.09 21.03
CA THR A 15 -49.80 19.76 22.25
C THR A 15 -48.46 20.45 22.05
N ARG A 16 -48.12 21.48 22.84
CA ARG A 16 -46.82 22.17 22.77
C ARG A 16 -45.64 21.19 22.86
N LYS A 17 -45.75 20.13 23.68
CA LYS A 17 -44.75 19.05 23.75
C LYS A 17 -44.66 18.21 22.47
N GLY A 18 -45.80 17.89 21.84
CA GLY A 18 -45.84 17.18 20.56
C GLY A 18 -45.19 18.00 19.41
N TRP A 19 -45.36 19.33 19.44
CA TRP A 19 -44.74 20.22 18.46
C TRP A 19 -43.22 20.28 18.63
N ALA A 20 -42.70 20.35 19.88
CA ALA A 20 -41.27 20.31 20.16
C ALA A 20 -40.61 18.99 19.73
N ILE A 21 -41.28 17.86 19.94
CA ILE A 21 -40.80 16.56 19.49
C ILE A 21 -40.77 16.48 17.93
N LEU A 22 -41.77 17.00 17.25
CA LEU A 22 -41.85 17.04 15.82
C LEU A 22 -40.74 17.89 15.19
N VAL A 23 -40.45 19.07 15.78
CA VAL A 23 -39.33 19.92 15.38
C VAL A 23 -37.99 19.22 15.60
N ALA A 24 -37.78 18.55 16.75
CA ALA A 24 -36.56 17.83 17.04
C ALA A 24 -36.32 16.67 16.02
N ILE A 25 -37.34 15.90 15.71
CA ILE A 25 -37.26 14.83 14.70
C ILE A 25 -36.94 15.42 13.33
N THR A 26 -37.55 16.51 12.92
CA THR A 26 -37.27 17.18 11.64
C THR A 26 -35.82 17.65 11.55
N LEU A 27 -35.28 18.24 12.64
CA LEU A 27 -33.88 18.66 12.71
C LEU A 27 -32.89 17.47 12.61
N ILE A 28 -33.21 16.35 13.28
CA ILE A 28 -32.39 15.14 13.20
C ILE A 28 -32.39 14.57 11.76
N VAL A 29 -33.56 14.52 11.12
CA VAL A 29 -33.68 14.04 9.73
C VAL A 29 -32.93 14.96 8.76
N LEU A 30 -33.01 16.28 8.94
CA LEU A 30 -32.25 17.25 8.13
C LEU A 30 -30.75 17.14 8.37
N ALA A 31 -30.30 16.95 9.61
CA ALA A 31 -28.88 16.72 9.91
C ALA A 31 -28.38 15.41 9.30
N ALA A 32 -29.14 14.32 9.41
CA ALA A 32 -28.80 13.04 8.78
C ALA A 32 -28.77 13.14 7.24
N ALA A 33 -29.75 13.81 6.63
CA ALA A 33 -29.75 14.08 5.19
C ALA A 33 -28.58 14.95 4.74
N GLY A 34 -28.18 15.95 5.55
CA GLY A 34 -27.00 16.78 5.31
C GLY A 34 -25.72 15.97 5.36
N ILE A 35 -25.55 15.11 6.36
CA ILE A 35 -24.39 14.21 6.48
C ILE A 35 -24.33 13.25 5.29
N ILE A 36 -25.46 12.65 4.89
CA ILE A 36 -25.53 11.77 3.73
C ILE A 36 -25.18 12.53 2.44
N ALA A 37 -25.71 13.76 2.26
CA ALA A 37 -25.41 14.57 1.08
C ALA A 37 -23.93 14.97 1.04
N ILE A 38 -23.32 15.33 2.17
CA ILE A 38 -21.88 15.63 2.27
C ILE A 38 -21.05 14.36 1.99
N SER A 39 -21.46 13.20 2.50
CA SER A 39 -20.79 11.93 2.22
C SER A 39 -20.87 11.53 0.75
N ILE A 40 -22.00 11.77 0.07
CA ILE A 40 -22.18 11.53 -1.36
C ILE A 40 -21.36 12.52 -2.19
N LEU A 41 -21.32 13.80 -1.80
CA LEU A 41 -20.53 14.83 -2.48
C LEU A 41 -19.01 14.65 -2.30
N ASN A 42 -18.58 14.07 -1.18
CA ASN A 42 -17.17 13.79 -0.92
C ASN A 42 -16.72 12.41 -1.44
N ALA A 43 -17.67 11.49 -1.73
CA ALA A 43 -17.33 10.13 -2.14
C ALA A 43 -16.74 10.03 -3.55
N ASP A 44 -16.91 11.04 -4.41
CA ASP A 44 -16.56 11.00 -5.82
C ASP A 44 -15.88 12.29 -6.31
N SER A 45 -14.99 12.89 -5.51
CA SER A 45 -14.16 13.99 -6.04
C SER A 45 -13.23 13.42 -7.12
N PRO A 46 -13.24 14.00 -8.34
CA PRO A 46 -12.31 13.57 -9.38
C PRO A 46 -10.87 13.69 -8.89
N ALA A 47 -10.02 12.75 -9.29
CA ALA A 47 -8.61 12.73 -8.93
C ALA A 47 -7.95 14.06 -9.28
N LYS A 48 -7.50 14.81 -8.28
CA LYS A 48 -6.82 16.09 -8.49
C LYS A 48 -5.36 15.81 -8.78
N LEU A 49 -4.88 16.22 -9.94
CA LEU A 49 -3.49 16.12 -10.33
C LEU A 49 -2.71 17.34 -9.84
N SER A 50 -1.54 17.09 -9.25
CA SER A 50 -0.54 18.12 -8.93
C SER A 50 0.77 17.73 -9.58
N GLU A 51 1.36 18.65 -10.34
CA GLU A 51 2.63 18.43 -11.04
C GLU A 51 3.76 18.23 -10.02
N LEU A 52 4.64 17.25 -10.31
CA LEU A 52 5.83 17.00 -9.51
C LEU A 52 7.02 17.77 -10.09
N PRO A 53 7.97 18.23 -9.24
CA PRO A 53 9.11 19.05 -9.67
C PRO A 53 10.22 18.24 -10.36
N PHE A 54 9.96 16.99 -10.75
CA PHE A 54 10.88 16.08 -11.41
C PHE A 54 10.12 15.22 -12.45
N ASN A 55 10.83 14.54 -13.32
CA ASN A 55 10.28 13.72 -14.40
C ASN A 55 10.60 12.22 -14.22
N SER A 56 10.13 11.39 -15.13
CA SER A 56 10.28 9.92 -15.07
C SER A 56 11.72 9.42 -15.21
N SER A 57 12.65 10.23 -15.74
CA SER A 57 14.08 9.88 -15.82
C SER A 57 14.85 10.25 -14.56
N THR A 58 14.25 11.01 -13.65
CA THR A 58 14.86 11.42 -12.39
C THR A 58 14.90 10.22 -11.42
N ASN A 59 16.01 10.04 -10.73
CA ASN A 59 16.10 9.09 -9.63
C ASN A 59 15.38 9.70 -8.41
N TYR A 60 14.28 9.10 -8.01
CA TYR A 60 13.46 9.56 -6.88
C TYR A 60 12.95 8.41 -6.02
N CYS A 61 12.58 8.71 -4.78
CA CYS A 61 11.79 7.84 -3.93
C CYS A 61 10.77 8.63 -3.10
N TYR A 62 9.69 7.96 -2.75
CA TYR A 62 8.65 8.49 -1.87
C TYR A 62 8.91 8.07 -0.43
N SER A 63 8.92 9.02 0.51
CA SER A 63 9.17 8.77 1.93
C SER A 63 7.90 8.45 2.74
N GLY A 64 6.72 8.66 2.17
CA GLY A 64 5.45 8.66 2.91
C GLY A 64 4.95 10.07 3.24
N ASN A 65 5.86 11.06 3.39
CA ASN A 65 5.54 12.46 3.67
C ASN A 65 5.97 13.41 2.55
N GLY A 66 6.77 12.92 1.59
CA GLY A 66 7.31 13.73 0.51
C GLY A 66 8.23 12.93 -0.39
N PHE A 67 9.05 13.61 -1.18
CA PHE A 67 9.92 12.99 -2.16
C PHE A 67 11.38 13.37 -1.93
N TYR A 68 12.26 12.38 -2.05
CA TYR A 68 13.69 12.59 -2.29
C TYR A 68 13.94 12.40 -3.78
N TYR A 69 14.62 13.34 -4.43
CA TYR A 69 14.99 13.22 -5.84
C TYR A 69 16.28 13.97 -6.14
N PHE A 70 16.96 13.57 -7.22
CA PHE A 70 18.14 14.27 -7.73
C PHE A 70 17.73 15.28 -8.79
N ASP A 71 18.15 16.55 -8.61
CA ASP A 71 17.94 17.60 -9.64
C ASP A 71 19.09 17.68 -10.67
N GLY A 72 20.03 16.74 -10.63
CA GLY A 72 21.24 16.66 -11.46
C GLY A 72 22.51 17.04 -10.73
N SER A 73 22.44 17.77 -9.63
CA SER A 73 23.58 18.24 -8.83
C SER A 73 23.43 18.02 -7.33
N GLU A 74 22.20 18.07 -6.84
CA GLU A 74 21.88 18.00 -5.42
C GLU A 74 20.75 16.97 -5.19
N LEU A 75 20.73 16.42 -3.99
CA LEU A 75 19.58 15.72 -3.48
C LEU A 75 18.60 16.75 -2.93
N VAL A 76 17.38 16.69 -3.40
CA VAL A 76 16.28 17.58 -3.01
C VAL A 76 15.26 16.78 -2.22
N LEU A 77 14.86 17.30 -1.06
CA LEU A 77 13.75 16.78 -0.26
C LEU A 77 12.58 17.77 -0.33
N THR A 78 11.44 17.32 -0.80
CA THR A 78 10.15 18.02 -0.68
C THR A 78 9.30 17.33 0.37
N GLU A 79 8.69 18.09 1.27
CA GLU A 79 7.78 17.56 2.28
C GLU A 79 6.40 18.17 2.10
N THR A 80 5.37 17.38 2.35
CA THR A 80 3.99 17.85 2.30
C THR A 80 3.77 18.93 3.36
N GLY A 81 3.34 20.13 2.93
CA GLY A 81 3.12 21.27 3.82
C GLY A 81 4.34 22.14 4.08
N ASN A 82 5.47 21.87 3.46
CA ASN A 82 6.64 22.74 3.45
C ASN A 82 6.88 23.27 2.02
N ASP A 83 6.77 24.58 1.85
CA ASP A 83 6.90 25.22 0.53
C ASP A 83 8.37 25.32 0.07
N GLU A 84 9.34 25.22 0.99
CA GLU A 84 10.75 25.31 0.66
C GLU A 84 11.42 23.93 0.70
N PRO A 85 11.94 23.41 -0.43
CA PRO A 85 12.64 22.13 -0.45
C PRO A 85 14.00 22.23 0.25
N THR A 86 14.32 21.22 1.04
CA THR A 86 15.67 21.06 1.60
C THR A 86 16.61 20.52 0.52
N ARG A 87 17.80 21.13 0.35
CA ARG A 87 18.81 20.75 -0.64
C ARG A 87 20.09 20.32 0.02
N MET A 88 20.70 19.28 -0.52
CA MET A 88 21.89 18.66 0.05
C MET A 88 22.85 18.24 -1.06
N ARG A 89 24.13 18.62 -0.95
CA ARG A 89 25.16 18.14 -1.88
C ARG A 89 25.53 16.72 -1.58
N VAL A 90 25.65 15.90 -2.61
CA VAL A 90 26.07 14.51 -2.52
C VAL A 90 27.30 14.28 -3.38
N SER A 91 28.17 13.38 -2.91
CA SER A 91 29.47 13.12 -3.55
C SER A 91 29.37 12.25 -4.82
N SER A 92 28.24 11.58 -5.03
CA SER A 92 28.01 10.69 -6.18
C SER A 92 26.56 10.75 -6.61
N THR A 93 26.32 10.73 -7.91
CA THR A 93 24.99 10.63 -8.53
C THR A 93 24.59 9.19 -8.88
N GLU A 94 25.56 8.26 -8.84
CA GLU A 94 25.33 6.83 -9.08
C GLU A 94 24.91 6.12 -7.78
N VAL A 95 23.80 6.56 -7.19
CA VAL A 95 23.26 6.03 -5.95
C VAL A 95 21.79 5.68 -6.14
N LYS A 96 21.35 4.69 -5.37
CA LYS A 96 19.92 4.37 -5.21
C LYS A 96 19.38 5.10 -4.00
N LEU A 97 18.10 5.39 -4.02
CA LEU A 97 17.36 6.02 -2.94
C LEU A 97 16.44 5.01 -2.27
N ALA A 98 16.35 5.06 -0.95
CA ALA A 98 15.27 4.44 -0.19
C ALA A 98 14.88 5.35 0.97
N ALA A 99 13.60 5.37 1.33
CA ALA A 99 13.11 6.21 2.41
C ALA A 99 11.92 5.59 3.13
N SER A 100 11.74 6.03 4.36
CA SER A 100 10.53 5.94 5.17
C SER A 100 10.13 7.34 5.62
N PRO A 101 8.99 7.53 6.32
CA PRO A 101 8.62 8.83 6.87
C PRO A 101 9.67 9.45 7.82
N SER A 102 10.57 8.64 8.38
CA SER A 102 11.54 9.07 9.40
C SER A 102 12.99 9.01 8.95
N ILE A 103 13.34 8.19 7.97
CA ILE A 103 14.71 7.91 7.56
C ILE A 103 14.80 7.91 6.04
N GLY A 104 15.75 8.66 5.49
CA GLY A 104 16.17 8.58 4.09
C GLY A 104 17.60 8.08 3.98
N ILE A 105 17.89 7.28 2.97
CA ILE A 105 19.22 6.76 2.66
C ILE A 105 19.57 6.88 1.18
N LEU A 106 20.85 7.07 0.95
CA LEU A 106 21.52 6.89 -0.32
C LEU A 106 22.37 5.63 -0.23
N TYR A 107 22.37 4.79 -1.23
CA TYR A 107 23.24 3.62 -1.22
C TYR A 107 23.74 3.26 -2.62
N ASN A 108 24.91 2.67 -2.66
CA ASN A 108 25.53 2.11 -3.84
C ASN A 108 26.00 0.68 -3.55
N THR A 109 26.91 0.14 -4.36
CA THR A 109 27.37 -1.25 -4.23
C THR A 109 28.22 -1.54 -2.99
N ASN A 110 28.75 -0.54 -2.30
CA ASN A 110 29.68 -0.73 -1.17
C ASN A 110 29.44 0.18 0.03
N ALA A 111 28.49 1.08 -0.04
CA ALA A 111 28.24 2.01 1.06
C ALA A 111 26.72 2.34 1.18
N VAL A 112 26.32 2.67 2.39
CA VAL A 112 24.99 3.22 2.72
C VAL A 112 25.20 4.50 3.51
N HIS A 113 24.54 5.57 3.08
CA HIS A 113 24.62 6.87 3.74
C HIS A 113 23.22 7.30 4.20
N LEU A 114 23.04 7.42 5.50
CA LEU A 114 21.85 8.07 6.05
C LEU A 114 21.91 9.57 5.74
N ILE A 115 20.83 10.13 5.22
CA ILE A 115 20.80 11.50 4.69
C ILE A 115 21.25 12.53 5.75
N ASN A 116 20.95 12.29 7.03
CA ASN A 116 21.34 13.20 8.12
C ASN A 116 22.62 12.78 8.86
N ALA A 117 23.35 11.75 8.41
CA ALA A 117 24.59 11.31 9.04
C ALA A 117 25.80 12.05 8.46
N ALA A 118 26.83 12.25 9.29
CA ALA A 118 28.04 12.92 8.85
C ALA A 118 28.89 12.07 7.90
N TYR A 119 28.82 10.74 8.02
CA TYR A 119 29.69 9.82 7.27
C TYR A 119 28.84 8.63 6.77
N PRO A 120 29.19 8.06 5.60
CA PRO A 120 28.60 6.82 5.11
C PRO A 120 29.01 5.62 5.96
N ILE A 121 28.20 4.57 5.92
CA ILE A 121 28.54 3.25 6.44
C ILE A 121 29.21 2.49 5.30
N GLU A 122 30.48 2.25 5.41
CA GLU A 122 31.24 1.42 4.46
C GLU A 122 31.00 -0.07 4.77
N LEU A 123 30.71 -0.84 3.74
CA LEU A 123 30.40 -2.26 3.87
C LEU A 123 31.35 -3.11 3.04
N THR A 124 31.79 -4.23 3.61
CA THR A 124 32.50 -5.26 2.86
C THR A 124 31.49 -6.06 2.01
N GLY A 125 31.91 -6.50 0.82
CA GLY A 125 31.02 -7.20 -0.12
C GLY A 125 30.17 -6.23 -0.95
N THR A 126 29.11 -6.74 -1.57
CA THR A 126 28.24 -6.00 -2.49
C THR A 126 26.88 -5.74 -1.85
N VAL A 127 26.48 -4.48 -1.73
CA VAL A 127 25.12 -4.10 -1.32
C VAL A 127 24.15 -4.38 -2.46
N MET A 128 23.21 -5.26 -2.21
CA MET A 128 22.19 -5.67 -3.18
C MET A 128 20.97 -4.74 -3.10
N SER A 129 20.47 -4.48 -1.88
CA SER A 129 19.29 -3.68 -1.62
C SER A 129 19.34 -3.10 -0.21
N ALA A 130 18.66 -1.96 -0.02
CA ALA A 130 18.48 -1.38 1.30
C ALA A 130 17.04 -0.85 1.44
N LYS A 131 16.45 -1.01 2.62
CA LYS A 131 15.10 -0.55 2.95
C LYS A 131 15.08 0.16 4.30
N CYS A 132 14.17 1.12 4.45
CA CYS A 132 14.04 1.94 5.64
C CYS A 132 12.79 1.57 6.43
N GLY A 133 12.94 1.42 7.74
CA GLY A 133 11.85 1.36 8.71
C GLY A 133 11.69 2.70 9.45
N SER A 134 10.96 2.72 10.57
CA SER A 134 10.72 3.94 11.34
C SER A 134 11.95 4.39 12.15
N GLY A 135 12.77 3.48 12.65
CA GLY A 135 13.96 3.77 13.46
C GLY A 135 15.21 3.00 13.04
N HIS A 136 15.10 2.15 12.04
CA HIS A 136 16.17 1.29 11.56
C HIS A 136 16.21 1.23 10.04
N ILE A 137 17.37 0.88 9.51
CA ILE A 137 17.57 0.50 8.12
C ILE A 137 18.02 -0.95 8.05
N ALA A 138 17.61 -1.65 7.01
CA ALA A 138 18.05 -3.00 6.71
C ALA A 138 18.76 -3.01 5.35
N VAL A 139 19.92 -3.65 5.29
CA VAL A 139 20.79 -3.69 4.11
C VAL A 139 21.11 -5.14 3.80
N LEU A 140 20.61 -5.62 2.67
CA LEU A 140 20.99 -6.92 2.14
C LEU A 140 22.30 -6.79 1.37
N LYS A 141 23.29 -7.55 1.76
CA LYS A 141 24.58 -7.63 1.08
C LYS A 141 24.95 -9.06 0.73
N GLU A 142 25.82 -9.19 -0.26
CA GLU A 142 26.46 -10.45 -0.63
C GLU A 142 27.96 -10.34 -0.40
N GLU A 143 28.54 -11.34 0.27
CA GLU A 143 29.97 -11.45 0.52
C GLU A 143 30.38 -12.93 0.45
N ASN A 144 31.39 -13.23 -0.36
CA ASN A 144 31.86 -14.62 -0.58
C ASN A 144 30.74 -15.61 -0.97
N ASN A 145 29.81 -15.20 -1.83
CA ASN A 145 28.63 -15.96 -2.27
C ASN A 145 27.66 -16.30 -1.10
N GLN A 146 27.70 -15.56 -0.04
CA GLN A 146 26.74 -15.68 1.08
C GLN A 146 26.03 -14.34 1.25
N SER A 147 24.70 -14.41 1.38
CA SER A 147 23.89 -13.24 1.65
C SER A 147 23.75 -13.03 3.15
N ALA A 148 23.79 -11.77 3.57
CA ALA A 148 23.55 -11.34 4.93
C ALA A 148 22.71 -10.08 4.95
N LEU A 149 21.77 -9.98 5.89
CA LEU A 149 20.99 -8.79 6.18
C LEU A 149 21.57 -8.10 7.40
N MET A 150 22.07 -6.88 7.18
CA MET A 150 22.63 -6.02 8.24
C MET A 150 21.56 -5.04 8.69
N VAL A 151 21.38 -4.85 9.97
CA VAL A 151 20.46 -3.88 10.55
C VAL A 151 21.23 -2.78 11.26
N PHE A 152 20.90 -1.53 10.95
CA PHE A 152 21.49 -0.35 11.57
C PHE A 152 20.40 0.55 12.15
N ASN A 153 20.71 1.25 13.23
CA ASN A 153 19.83 2.28 13.78
C ASN A 153 20.03 3.63 13.06
N SER A 154 19.24 4.62 13.45
CA SER A 154 19.30 5.99 12.92
C SER A 154 20.63 6.72 13.19
N ASN A 155 21.48 6.20 14.09
CA ASN A 155 22.81 6.72 14.38
C ASN A 155 23.93 6.04 13.55
N SER A 156 23.56 5.23 12.55
CA SER A 156 24.50 4.44 11.74
C SER A 156 25.22 3.30 12.50
N GLU A 157 24.74 2.94 13.69
CA GLU A 157 25.31 1.84 14.46
C GLU A 157 24.68 0.53 14.04
N GLN A 158 25.50 -0.49 13.76
CA GLN A 158 25.00 -1.83 13.50
C GLN A 158 24.37 -2.41 14.77
N THR A 159 23.10 -2.77 14.68
CA THR A 159 22.36 -3.35 15.79
C THR A 159 22.24 -4.86 15.66
N ASP A 160 22.18 -5.39 14.44
CA ASP A 160 22.06 -6.82 14.23
C ASP A 160 22.57 -7.29 12.85
N ARG A 161 22.68 -8.62 12.70
CA ARG A 161 23.05 -9.31 11.46
C ARG A 161 22.35 -10.65 11.37
N MET A 162 21.79 -10.96 10.21
CA MET A 162 21.15 -12.24 9.88
C MET A 162 21.87 -12.85 8.68
N ASP A 163 22.46 -14.02 8.85
CA ASP A 163 23.19 -14.73 7.77
C ASP A 163 22.31 -15.81 7.14
N PHE A 164 22.25 -15.85 5.81
CA PHE A 164 21.47 -16.81 5.02
C PHE A 164 22.38 -17.90 4.43
N ALA A 165 22.99 -18.70 5.32
CA ALA A 165 24.00 -19.69 4.92
C ALA A 165 23.43 -20.93 4.22
N GLN A 166 22.16 -21.27 4.45
CA GLN A 166 21.49 -22.48 3.94
C GLN A 166 20.26 -22.18 3.09
N THR A 167 19.83 -20.94 3.05
CA THR A 167 18.66 -20.44 2.33
C THR A 167 19.08 -19.30 1.43
N SER A 168 18.22 -18.94 0.48
CA SER A 168 18.39 -17.74 -0.33
C SER A 168 17.37 -16.69 0.11
N ALA A 169 17.83 -15.50 0.45
CA ALA A 169 16.96 -14.38 0.70
C ALA A 169 16.26 -13.97 -0.60
N LEU A 170 14.94 -14.00 -0.63
CA LEU A 170 14.12 -13.58 -1.76
C LEU A 170 13.76 -12.09 -1.67
N ASP A 171 13.29 -11.69 -0.49
CA ASP A 171 12.93 -10.31 -0.20
C ASP A 171 12.99 -10.05 1.31
N PHE A 172 12.93 -8.78 1.69
CA PHE A 172 12.85 -8.33 3.07
C PHE A 172 12.18 -6.96 3.12
N GLY A 173 11.71 -6.54 4.30
CA GLY A 173 11.14 -5.21 4.46
C GLY A 173 10.73 -4.94 5.88
N PHE A 174 10.20 -3.76 6.09
CA PHE A 174 9.57 -3.38 7.33
C PHE A 174 8.06 -3.43 7.18
N ASP A 175 7.34 -3.78 8.26
CA ASP A 175 5.89 -3.73 8.25
C ASP A 175 5.40 -2.29 8.03
N THR A 176 4.29 -2.14 7.33
CA THR A 176 3.72 -0.82 7.00
C THR A 176 2.94 -0.20 8.16
N ILE A 177 2.76 -0.91 9.27
CA ILE A 177 1.98 -0.47 10.42
C ILE A 177 2.84 0.29 11.42
N SER A 178 3.93 -0.33 11.90
CA SER A 178 4.85 0.28 12.85
C SER A 178 6.15 0.76 12.22
N GLY A 179 6.56 0.14 11.13
CA GLY A 179 7.88 0.31 10.53
C GLY A 179 9.01 -0.22 11.40
N GLU A 180 8.72 -1.03 12.42
CA GLU A 180 9.69 -1.54 13.39
C GLU A 180 9.84 -3.07 13.34
N THR A 181 8.84 -3.76 12.80
CA THR A 181 8.96 -5.18 12.52
C THR A 181 9.64 -5.37 11.18
N LEU A 182 10.88 -5.83 11.21
CA LEU A 182 11.60 -6.30 10.03
C LEU A 182 11.11 -7.69 9.69
N TRP A 183 10.87 -7.97 8.42
CA TRP A 183 10.57 -9.32 7.94
C TRP A 183 11.56 -9.72 6.86
N THR A 184 11.86 -11.03 6.81
CA THR A 184 12.63 -11.65 5.75
C THR A 184 11.84 -12.77 5.11
N LEU A 185 11.91 -12.87 3.81
CA LEU A 185 11.38 -13.97 3.03
C LEU A 185 12.55 -14.75 2.41
N GLU A 186 12.63 -16.01 2.77
CA GLU A 186 13.70 -16.90 2.33
C GLU A 186 13.11 -18.08 1.55
N THR A 187 13.89 -18.67 0.66
CA THR A 187 13.55 -19.96 0.05
C THR A 187 14.57 -21.01 0.42
N ASP A 188 14.08 -22.20 0.78
CA ASP A 188 14.86 -23.41 0.92
C ASP A 188 14.57 -24.32 -0.27
N VAL A 189 15.57 -24.51 -1.11
CA VAL A 189 15.51 -25.38 -2.30
C VAL A 189 16.22 -26.70 -2.10
N SER A 190 16.76 -26.95 -0.92
CA SER A 190 17.46 -28.21 -0.59
C SER A 190 16.50 -29.38 -0.40
N ALA A 191 15.24 -29.12 -0.05
CA ALA A 191 14.19 -30.12 0.07
C ALA A 191 13.63 -30.53 -1.32
N SER A 192 12.98 -31.70 -1.37
CA SER A 192 12.34 -32.21 -2.60
C SER A 192 11.21 -31.32 -3.13
N MET A 193 10.68 -30.46 -2.29
CA MET A 193 9.69 -29.42 -2.64
C MET A 193 10.17 -28.07 -2.09
N PRO A 194 10.04 -26.99 -2.87
CA PRO A 194 10.44 -25.66 -2.41
C PRO A 194 9.63 -25.26 -1.19
N MET A 195 10.31 -24.66 -0.22
CA MET A 195 9.72 -24.13 0.99
C MET A 195 10.09 -22.65 1.12
N SER A 196 9.10 -21.81 1.30
CA SER A 196 9.32 -20.42 1.66
C SER A 196 9.29 -20.27 3.19
N ILE A 197 10.19 -19.45 3.71
CA ILE A 197 10.31 -19.19 5.14
C ILE A 197 10.13 -17.70 5.34
N LEU A 198 9.08 -17.32 6.07
CA LEU A 198 8.85 -15.96 6.52
C LEU A 198 9.29 -15.83 7.98
N THR A 199 10.27 -14.97 8.24
CA THR A 199 10.72 -14.65 9.59
C THR A 199 10.37 -13.19 9.91
N THR A 200 9.83 -12.94 11.10
CA THR A 200 9.57 -11.60 11.63
C THR A 200 10.48 -11.29 12.79
N TYR A 201 10.99 -10.08 12.86
CA TYR A 201 11.99 -9.64 13.82
C TYR A 201 11.64 -8.25 14.36
N ASP A 202 11.59 -8.11 15.68
CA ASP A 202 11.40 -6.82 16.36
C ASP A 202 12.77 -6.14 16.50
N THR A 203 12.97 -5.04 15.75
CA THR A 203 14.26 -4.35 15.71
C THR A 203 14.61 -3.64 17.02
N LYS A 204 13.61 -3.23 17.81
CA LYS A 204 13.83 -2.62 19.13
C LYS A 204 14.24 -3.64 20.18
N LYS A 205 13.56 -4.79 20.21
CA LYS A 205 13.88 -5.86 21.15
C LYS A 205 15.04 -6.74 20.70
N ARG A 206 15.44 -6.59 19.43
CA ARG A 206 16.51 -7.38 18.79
C ARG A 206 16.24 -8.88 18.90
N ALA A 207 15.01 -9.26 18.55
CA ALA A 207 14.55 -10.64 18.73
C ALA A 207 13.60 -11.07 17.61
N THR A 208 13.73 -12.32 17.17
CA THR A 208 12.77 -12.98 16.30
C THR A 208 11.43 -13.10 17.02
N THR A 209 10.36 -12.61 16.38
CA THR A 209 9.00 -12.64 16.91
C THR A 209 8.15 -13.75 16.31
N GLY A 210 8.53 -14.24 15.12
CA GLY A 210 7.81 -15.32 14.46
C GLY A 210 8.62 -15.96 13.34
N LYS A 211 8.32 -17.23 13.06
CA LYS A 211 8.83 -17.95 11.91
C LYS A 211 7.73 -18.84 11.35
N ILE A 212 7.41 -18.68 10.08
CA ILE A 212 6.36 -19.39 9.36
C ILE A 212 7.01 -20.14 8.19
N ASN A 213 6.82 -21.46 8.17
CA ASN A 213 7.28 -22.31 7.08
C ASN A 213 6.10 -22.57 6.13
N ILE A 214 6.19 -22.09 4.90
CA ILE A 214 5.16 -22.22 3.87
C ILE A 214 5.61 -23.26 2.85
N GLN A 215 4.96 -24.42 2.91
CA GLN A 215 5.29 -25.57 2.05
C GLN A 215 4.47 -25.56 0.76
N ASN A 216 5.01 -26.21 -0.28
CA ASN A 216 4.34 -26.50 -1.56
C ASN A 216 3.93 -25.26 -2.36
N GLN A 217 4.53 -24.11 -2.09
CA GLN A 217 4.36 -22.90 -2.90
C GLN A 217 5.53 -21.94 -2.71
N LEU A 218 5.77 -21.11 -3.70
CA LEU A 218 6.63 -19.95 -3.58
C LEU A 218 5.77 -18.76 -3.11
N VAL A 219 6.28 -18.00 -2.17
CA VAL A 219 5.68 -16.75 -1.73
C VAL A 219 6.10 -15.65 -2.70
N GLU A 220 5.12 -14.91 -3.20
CA GLU A 220 5.31 -13.79 -4.13
C GLU A 220 5.34 -12.45 -3.41
N ASP A 221 4.56 -12.32 -2.32
CA ASP A 221 4.48 -11.09 -1.54
C ASP A 221 3.98 -11.36 -0.12
N VAL A 222 4.20 -10.40 0.77
CA VAL A 222 3.78 -10.44 2.18
C VAL A 222 3.20 -9.08 2.57
N ALA A 223 2.02 -9.08 3.16
CA ALA A 223 1.35 -7.85 3.60
C ALA A 223 0.94 -7.94 5.08
N PHE A 224 1.05 -6.83 5.79
CA PHE A 224 0.82 -6.75 7.23
C PHE A 224 -0.36 -5.84 7.55
N THR A 225 -1.25 -6.31 8.42
CA THR A 225 -2.25 -5.51 9.13
C THR A 225 -1.90 -5.46 10.62
N GLU A 226 -2.72 -4.78 11.40
CA GLU A 226 -2.57 -4.80 12.87
C GLU A 226 -2.70 -6.21 13.44
N ASN A 227 -3.59 -7.05 12.89
CA ASN A 227 -3.95 -8.34 13.44
C ASN A 227 -3.38 -9.53 12.67
N SER A 228 -3.00 -9.32 11.41
CA SER A 228 -2.71 -10.43 10.49
C SER A 228 -1.45 -10.22 9.67
N ILE A 229 -0.89 -11.35 9.24
CA ILE A 229 0.11 -11.43 8.19
C ILE A 229 -0.54 -12.17 7.02
N PHE A 230 -0.65 -11.52 5.88
CA PHE A 230 -1.09 -12.13 4.64
C PHE A 230 0.12 -12.58 3.84
N VAL A 231 0.13 -13.84 3.47
CA VAL A 231 1.14 -14.44 2.63
C VAL A 231 0.50 -14.77 1.29
N ILE A 232 1.00 -14.13 0.24
CA ILE A 232 0.50 -14.30 -1.12
C ILE A 232 1.47 -15.23 -1.84
N GLY A 233 1.02 -16.45 -2.10
CA GLY A 233 1.83 -17.45 -2.77
C GLY A 233 1.28 -17.83 -4.14
N THR A 234 2.06 -18.65 -4.84
CA THR A 234 1.70 -19.13 -6.20
C THR A 234 0.42 -19.95 -6.24
N ASN A 235 0.04 -20.54 -5.12
CA ASN A 235 -1.12 -21.44 -5.02
C ASN A 235 -2.22 -20.92 -4.10
N HIS A 236 -1.85 -20.21 -3.04
CA HIS A 236 -2.80 -19.78 -2.01
C HIS A 236 -2.47 -18.37 -1.51
N LEU A 237 -3.53 -17.62 -1.21
CA LEU A 237 -3.55 -16.49 -0.29
C LEU A 237 -3.81 -17.04 1.12
N ILE A 238 -2.89 -16.83 2.04
CA ILE A 238 -2.98 -17.35 3.40
C ILE A 238 -2.95 -16.20 4.39
N ARG A 239 -3.81 -16.26 5.42
CA ARG A 239 -3.78 -15.34 6.54
C ARG A 239 -3.29 -16.04 7.79
N TYR A 240 -2.31 -15.46 8.43
CA TYR A 240 -1.82 -15.86 9.76
C TYR A 240 -2.23 -14.82 10.81
N ASP A 241 -2.61 -15.29 12.00
CA ASP A 241 -2.74 -14.45 13.19
C ASP A 241 -1.34 -13.91 13.55
N ARG A 242 -1.19 -12.59 13.64
CA ARG A 242 0.12 -11.93 13.85
C ARG A 242 0.74 -12.25 15.20
N VAL A 243 -0.08 -12.48 16.23
CA VAL A 243 0.37 -12.76 17.60
C VAL A 243 0.70 -14.24 17.79
N LYS A 244 -0.18 -15.11 17.29
CA LYS A 244 -0.06 -16.56 17.49
C LYS A 244 0.81 -17.24 16.44
N ASN A 245 1.06 -16.57 15.30
CA ASN A 245 1.72 -17.14 14.12
C ASN A 245 1.05 -18.42 13.60
N THR A 246 -0.26 -18.54 13.80
CA THR A 246 -1.07 -19.67 13.34
C THR A 246 -1.91 -19.29 12.13
N GLU A 247 -1.99 -20.21 11.17
CA GLU A 247 -2.88 -20.05 10.02
C GLU A 247 -4.34 -19.95 10.48
N SER A 248 -5.04 -18.96 9.97
CA SER A 248 -6.43 -18.69 10.32
C SER A 248 -7.36 -18.68 9.10
N TYR A 249 -6.80 -18.57 7.89
CA TYR A 249 -7.54 -18.58 6.63
C TYR A 249 -6.63 -18.97 5.47
N ARG A 250 -7.20 -19.67 4.49
CA ARG A 250 -6.52 -20.06 3.25
C ARG A 250 -7.51 -20.04 2.09
N GLU A 251 -7.13 -19.34 1.01
CA GLU A 251 -7.91 -19.27 -0.23
C GLU A 251 -7.07 -19.68 -1.41
N LEU A 252 -7.67 -20.39 -2.36
CA LEU A 252 -6.98 -20.84 -3.57
C LEU A 252 -6.74 -19.68 -4.54
N SER A 253 -5.50 -19.40 -4.86
CA SER A 253 -5.08 -18.42 -5.88
C SER A 253 -4.37 -19.05 -7.08
N TYR A 254 -4.34 -20.37 -7.16
CA TYR A 254 -3.66 -21.11 -8.24
C TYR A 254 -4.09 -20.63 -9.63
N GLY A 255 -3.13 -20.48 -10.52
CA GLY A 255 -3.36 -19.96 -11.87
C GLY A 255 -3.48 -18.43 -11.95
N ARG A 256 -3.37 -17.74 -10.82
CA ARG A 256 -3.41 -16.28 -10.72
C ARG A 256 -2.08 -15.71 -10.27
N LYS A 257 -1.86 -14.44 -10.57
CA LYS A 257 -0.71 -13.64 -10.16
C LYS A 257 -1.22 -12.42 -9.41
N LEU A 258 -0.61 -12.10 -8.28
CA LEU A 258 -0.88 -10.83 -7.60
C LEU A 258 -0.50 -9.67 -8.53
N VAL A 259 -1.41 -8.71 -8.66
CA VAL A 259 -1.17 -7.44 -9.36
C VAL A 259 -0.81 -6.38 -8.36
N ASP A 260 -1.62 -6.25 -7.30
CA ASP A 260 -1.40 -5.30 -6.20
C ASP A 260 -2.27 -5.67 -5.00
N CYS A 261 -1.95 -5.12 -3.83
CA CYS A 261 -2.77 -5.25 -2.64
C CYS A 261 -2.85 -3.93 -1.86
N SER A 262 -3.93 -3.78 -1.09
CA SER A 262 -4.10 -2.73 -0.10
C SER A 262 -4.61 -3.37 1.19
N VAL A 263 -3.86 -3.18 2.26
CA VAL A 263 -4.22 -3.71 3.59
C VAL A 263 -4.78 -2.63 4.52
N LYS A 264 -5.05 -1.46 3.97
CA LYS A 264 -5.62 -0.34 4.72
C LYS A 264 -7.11 -0.56 4.97
N GLY A 265 -7.51 -0.42 6.24
CA GLY A 265 -8.90 -0.55 6.69
C GLY A 265 -9.28 -1.96 7.11
N GLU A 266 -10.57 -2.15 7.38
CA GLU A 266 -11.14 -3.40 7.90
C GLU A 266 -11.10 -4.56 6.88
N TYR A 267 -11.06 -4.22 5.59
CA TYR A 267 -11.13 -5.17 4.49
C TYR A 267 -9.91 -5.04 3.57
N PRO A 268 -8.81 -5.73 3.88
CA PRO A 268 -7.73 -5.95 2.93
C PRO A 268 -8.25 -6.39 1.56
N LEU A 269 -7.70 -5.78 0.52
CA LEU A 269 -8.05 -6.02 -0.87
C LEU A 269 -6.83 -6.52 -1.63
N PHE A 270 -6.93 -7.71 -2.21
CA PHE A 270 -5.91 -8.30 -3.07
C PHE A 270 -6.45 -8.40 -4.49
N VAL A 271 -5.67 -7.89 -5.43
CA VAL A 271 -6.04 -7.85 -6.86
C VAL A 271 -5.18 -8.86 -7.60
N PHE A 272 -5.83 -9.82 -8.25
CA PHE A 272 -5.15 -10.85 -9.03
C PHE A 272 -5.56 -10.76 -10.49
N SER A 273 -4.60 -11.05 -11.39
CA SER A 273 -4.84 -11.35 -12.80
C SER A 273 -4.65 -12.84 -13.07
N ASP A 274 -5.19 -13.35 -14.15
CA ASP A 274 -4.88 -14.71 -14.60
C ASP A 274 -3.45 -14.76 -15.15
N ARG A 275 -2.63 -15.77 -14.76
CA ARG A 275 -1.19 -15.86 -15.14
C ARG A 275 -0.95 -15.91 -16.66
N GLY A 276 -1.90 -16.43 -17.44
CA GLY A 276 -1.82 -16.49 -18.88
C GLY A 276 -2.32 -15.24 -19.62
N ASP A 277 -2.90 -14.28 -18.91
CA ASP A 277 -3.45 -13.06 -19.52
C ASP A 277 -2.41 -11.94 -19.55
N SER A 278 -1.64 -11.88 -20.66
CA SER A 278 -0.66 -10.81 -20.88
C SER A 278 -1.30 -9.43 -21.14
N SER A 279 -2.58 -9.40 -21.54
CA SER A 279 -3.32 -8.17 -21.84
C SER A 279 -4.02 -7.57 -20.62
N MET A 280 -4.03 -8.29 -19.50
CA MET A 280 -4.76 -7.93 -18.29
C MET A 280 -6.21 -7.53 -18.61
N SER A 281 -6.93 -8.39 -19.31
CA SER A 281 -8.30 -8.13 -19.74
C SER A 281 -9.31 -8.15 -18.58
N SER A 282 -8.97 -8.83 -17.49
CA SER A 282 -9.78 -8.88 -16.28
C SER A 282 -8.94 -9.08 -15.03
N VAL A 283 -9.48 -8.65 -13.89
CA VAL A 283 -8.89 -8.92 -12.57
C VAL A 283 -9.92 -9.55 -11.64
N VAL A 284 -9.42 -10.26 -10.64
CA VAL A 284 -10.22 -10.83 -9.57
C VAL A 284 -9.85 -10.15 -8.26
N LEU A 285 -10.83 -9.54 -7.62
CA LEU A 285 -10.70 -8.94 -6.30
C LEU A 285 -10.96 -10.00 -5.24
N TYR A 286 -10.03 -10.15 -4.31
CA TYR A 286 -10.23 -10.87 -3.06
C TYR A 286 -10.34 -9.84 -1.94
N ARG A 287 -11.53 -9.71 -1.40
CA ARG A 287 -11.82 -8.88 -0.25
C ARG A 287 -11.87 -9.78 0.98
N VAL A 288 -10.95 -9.61 1.89
CA VAL A 288 -10.83 -10.43 3.11
C VAL A 288 -11.01 -9.53 4.32
N LYS A 289 -11.91 -9.92 5.25
CA LYS A 289 -12.01 -9.19 6.52
C LYS A 289 -10.85 -9.57 7.45
N ASP A 290 -10.16 -8.58 7.99
CA ASP A 290 -8.97 -8.81 8.82
C ASP A 290 -9.27 -9.58 10.11
N THR A 291 -10.43 -9.35 10.71
CA THR A 291 -10.82 -9.96 12.01
C THR A 291 -11.77 -11.15 11.88
N ASP A 292 -12.48 -11.29 10.75
CA ASP A 292 -13.48 -12.33 10.53
C ASP A 292 -13.42 -12.90 9.12
N VAL A 293 -12.83 -14.07 8.97
CA VAL A 293 -12.66 -14.74 7.68
C VAL A 293 -13.96 -15.21 7.02
N ALA A 294 -15.04 -15.32 7.77
CA ALA A 294 -16.35 -15.70 7.21
C ALA A 294 -16.91 -14.61 6.28
N ASP A 295 -16.48 -13.35 6.44
CA ASP A 295 -16.85 -12.22 5.56
C ASP A 295 -15.79 -12.01 4.47
N THR A 296 -15.59 -13.02 3.64
CA THR A 296 -14.69 -12.97 2.48
C THR A 296 -15.50 -13.05 1.20
N SER A 297 -15.11 -12.27 0.20
CA SER A 297 -15.77 -12.30 -1.11
C SER A 297 -14.78 -12.12 -2.25
N THR A 298 -15.12 -12.73 -3.40
CA THR A 298 -14.35 -12.58 -4.64
C THR A 298 -15.23 -11.99 -5.73
N HIS A 299 -14.69 -11.05 -6.50
CA HIS A 299 -15.39 -10.38 -7.58
C HIS A 299 -14.47 -10.28 -8.80
N ARG A 300 -14.98 -10.72 -9.97
CA ARG A 300 -14.24 -10.53 -11.23
C ARG A 300 -14.72 -9.24 -11.90
N ILE A 301 -13.75 -8.45 -12.38
CA ILE A 301 -13.97 -7.19 -13.08
C ILE A 301 -13.34 -7.30 -14.45
N GLN A 302 -14.11 -6.99 -15.50
CA GLN A 302 -13.58 -6.78 -16.84
C GLN A 302 -12.97 -5.39 -16.92
N LEU A 303 -11.76 -5.31 -17.47
CA LEU A 303 -11.02 -4.06 -17.60
C LEU A 303 -11.18 -3.47 -19.01
N PRO A 304 -11.12 -2.15 -19.15
CA PRO A 304 -11.02 -1.50 -20.46
C PRO A 304 -9.79 -2.00 -21.24
N SER A 305 -9.90 -2.09 -22.56
CA SER A 305 -8.81 -2.57 -23.42
C SER A 305 -7.58 -1.65 -23.45
N ASN A 306 -7.74 -0.39 -23.06
CA ASN A 306 -6.68 0.62 -22.95
C ASN A 306 -6.15 0.78 -21.51
N THR A 307 -6.30 -0.24 -20.65
CA THR A 307 -5.78 -0.26 -19.29
C THR A 307 -4.25 -0.26 -19.31
N LEU A 308 -3.64 0.66 -18.59
CA LEU A 308 -2.19 0.76 -18.38
C LEU A 308 -1.76 0.03 -17.11
N THR A 309 -2.48 0.27 -16.01
CA THR A 309 -2.19 -0.36 -14.72
C THR A 309 -3.43 -0.44 -13.85
N VAL A 310 -3.34 -1.30 -12.85
CA VAL A 310 -4.39 -1.56 -11.88
C VAL A 310 -3.76 -1.55 -10.49
N CYS A 311 -4.35 -0.81 -9.55
CA CYS A 311 -3.86 -0.67 -8.19
C CYS A 311 -4.99 -0.92 -7.18
N ALA A 312 -4.66 -1.55 -6.06
CA ALA A 312 -5.49 -1.56 -4.86
C ALA A 312 -5.13 -0.35 -4.00
N MET A 313 -6.07 0.52 -3.68
CA MET A 313 -5.79 1.76 -2.95
C MET A 313 -6.90 2.06 -1.94
N GLY A 314 -6.57 2.08 -0.65
CA GLY A 314 -7.51 2.43 0.41
C GLY A 314 -8.79 1.58 0.42
N GLY A 315 -8.69 0.28 0.08
CA GLY A 315 -9.84 -0.63 -0.02
C GLY A 315 -10.68 -0.47 -1.29
N ARG A 316 -10.14 0.17 -2.34
CA ARG A 316 -10.75 0.34 -3.67
C ARG A 316 -9.84 -0.23 -4.75
N LEU A 317 -10.42 -0.58 -5.89
CA LEU A 317 -9.66 -0.81 -7.10
C LEU A 317 -9.55 0.51 -7.87
N VAL A 318 -8.36 0.88 -8.27
CA VAL A 318 -8.08 1.98 -9.18
C VAL A 318 -7.53 1.41 -10.48
N VAL A 319 -8.17 1.78 -11.59
CA VAL A 319 -7.76 1.36 -12.93
C VAL A 319 -7.34 2.60 -13.70
N VAL A 320 -6.10 2.62 -14.16
CA VAL A 320 -5.56 3.69 -14.98
C VAL A 320 -5.56 3.25 -16.43
N THR A 321 -6.23 4.01 -17.27
CA THR A 321 -6.26 3.83 -18.72
C THR A 321 -5.45 4.93 -19.41
N THR A 322 -5.30 4.85 -20.70
CA THR A 322 -4.60 5.90 -21.46
C THR A 322 -5.30 7.27 -21.41
N ASP A 323 -6.57 7.34 -21.04
CA ASP A 323 -7.41 8.55 -21.09
C ASP A 323 -8.14 8.87 -19.78
N ALA A 324 -8.12 7.93 -18.80
CA ALA A 324 -8.88 8.10 -17.57
C ALA A 324 -8.27 7.37 -16.38
N VAL A 325 -8.67 7.81 -15.19
CA VAL A 325 -8.53 7.06 -13.93
C VAL A 325 -9.93 6.69 -13.46
N LEU A 326 -10.17 5.39 -13.34
CA LEU A 326 -11.44 4.79 -12.95
C LEU A 326 -11.30 4.22 -11.54
N THR A 327 -12.32 4.35 -10.72
CA THR A 327 -12.38 3.70 -9.41
C THR A 327 -13.49 2.67 -9.36
N TYR A 328 -13.28 1.62 -8.57
CA TYR A 328 -14.28 0.62 -8.26
C TYR A 328 -14.24 0.33 -6.76
N SER A 329 -15.38 0.06 -6.16
CA SER A 329 -15.43 -0.42 -4.78
C SER A 329 -14.72 -1.77 -4.63
N ASN A 330 -14.45 -2.20 -3.41
CA ASN A 330 -13.92 -3.54 -3.11
C ASN A 330 -14.87 -4.69 -3.48
N THR A 331 -16.11 -4.38 -3.85
CA THR A 331 -17.10 -5.33 -4.40
C THR A 331 -17.27 -5.22 -5.91
N GLY A 332 -16.41 -4.44 -6.58
CA GLY A 332 -16.38 -4.28 -8.03
C GLY A 332 -17.44 -3.34 -8.61
N LYS A 333 -18.15 -2.56 -7.79
CA LYS A 333 -19.10 -1.56 -8.29
C LYS A 333 -18.33 -0.35 -8.83
N PRO A 334 -18.66 0.15 -10.05
CA PRO A 334 -18.07 1.37 -10.58
C PRO A 334 -18.27 2.56 -9.63
N GLY A 335 -17.23 3.35 -9.47
CA GLY A 335 -17.21 4.63 -8.72
C GLY A 335 -16.89 5.80 -9.65
N ALA A 336 -16.05 6.73 -9.18
CA ALA A 336 -15.68 7.92 -9.94
C ALA A 336 -14.84 7.60 -11.18
N THR A 337 -14.99 8.45 -12.19
CA THR A 337 -14.16 8.47 -13.39
C THR A 337 -13.61 9.86 -13.58
N SER A 338 -12.28 9.98 -13.64
CA SER A 338 -11.57 11.22 -13.99
C SER A 338 -11.00 11.08 -15.40
N GLN A 339 -11.53 11.83 -16.35
CA GLN A 339 -11.04 11.84 -17.74
C GLN A 339 -9.99 12.92 -17.93
N PHE A 340 -9.05 12.67 -18.84
CA PHE A 340 -7.95 13.57 -19.14
C PHE A 340 -7.86 13.79 -20.66
N GLU A 341 -7.74 15.05 -21.05
CA GLU A 341 -7.58 15.43 -22.47
C GLU A 341 -6.22 14.97 -23.04
N THR A 342 -5.18 14.96 -22.18
CA THR A 342 -3.84 14.52 -22.57
C THR A 342 -3.63 13.07 -22.14
N PRO A 343 -3.19 12.18 -23.05
CA PRO A 343 -3.03 10.76 -22.73
C PRO A 343 -2.06 10.51 -21.57
N ILE A 344 -2.42 9.54 -20.73
CA ILE A 344 -1.54 8.98 -19.71
C ILE A 344 -0.62 7.97 -20.40
N THR A 345 0.68 8.05 -20.13
CA THR A 345 1.71 7.17 -20.68
C THR A 345 2.23 6.14 -19.67
N GLY A 346 2.05 6.41 -18.37
CA GLY A 346 2.47 5.54 -17.29
C GLY A 346 1.77 5.87 -15.97
N ALA A 347 1.75 4.90 -15.06
CA ALA A 347 1.28 5.13 -13.71
C ALA A 347 1.98 4.20 -12.71
N LEU A 348 2.21 4.69 -11.49
CA LEU A 348 2.89 3.99 -10.41
C LEU A 348 2.20 4.30 -9.08
N LYS A 349 1.78 3.25 -8.37
CA LYS A 349 1.30 3.37 -6.99
C LYS A 349 2.49 3.62 -6.05
N LEU A 350 2.38 4.62 -5.20
CA LEU A 350 3.37 4.93 -4.16
C LEU A 350 2.88 4.55 -2.76
N SER A 351 1.59 4.69 -2.52
CA SER A 351 0.95 4.32 -1.25
C SER A 351 -0.52 4.00 -1.45
N ASP A 352 -1.21 3.61 -0.39
CA ASP A 352 -2.67 3.37 -0.43
C ASP A 352 -3.52 4.62 -0.66
N SER A 353 -2.91 5.80 -0.70
CA SER A 353 -3.58 7.08 -0.97
C SER A 353 -2.94 7.90 -2.07
N MET A 354 -1.83 7.43 -2.67
CA MET A 354 -1.10 8.21 -3.66
C MET A 354 -0.69 7.37 -4.87
N LEU A 355 -1.02 7.87 -6.04
CA LEU A 355 -0.62 7.38 -7.34
C LEU A 355 0.16 8.47 -8.06
N ILE A 356 1.20 8.13 -8.80
CA ILE A 356 1.81 8.98 -9.82
C ILE A 356 1.25 8.58 -11.17
N VAL A 357 0.92 9.57 -12.00
CA VAL A 357 0.61 9.38 -13.43
C VAL A 357 1.59 10.19 -14.27
N GLU A 358 2.05 9.59 -15.37
CA GLU A 358 2.92 10.25 -16.34
C GLU A 358 2.09 10.71 -17.56
N ARG A 359 2.30 11.94 -17.97
CA ARG A 359 1.68 12.55 -19.16
C ARG A 359 2.71 13.39 -19.88
N GLN A 360 3.01 13.05 -21.13
CA GLN A 360 4.00 13.79 -21.95
C GLN A 360 5.38 13.95 -21.27
N GLY A 361 5.82 12.94 -20.50
CA GLY A 361 7.10 12.99 -19.78
C GLY A 361 7.08 13.79 -18.47
N VAL A 362 5.95 14.38 -18.09
CA VAL A 362 5.74 15.06 -16.81
C VAL A 362 5.03 14.13 -15.84
N LEU A 363 5.49 14.10 -14.60
CA LEU A 363 4.89 13.31 -13.53
C LEU A 363 3.90 14.17 -12.73
N TYR A 364 2.75 13.58 -12.45
CA TYR A 364 1.70 14.20 -11.64
C TYR A 364 1.35 13.29 -10.47
N GLN A 365 1.27 13.87 -9.30
CA GLN A 365 0.72 13.23 -8.11
C GLN A 365 -0.80 13.25 -8.17
N CYS A 366 -1.41 12.10 -7.93
CA CYS A 366 -2.84 11.90 -7.84
C CYS A 366 -3.18 11.36 -6.45
N ASN A 367 -3.88 12.14 -5.64
CA ASN A 367 -4.24 11.76 -4.28
C ASN A 367 -5.67 11.22 -4.22
N PHE A 368 -5.84 10.13 -3.46
CA PHE A 368 -7.13 9.51 -3.17
C PHE A 368 -7.41 9.63 -1.67
N SER A 369 -8.52 10.25 -1.34
CA SER A 369 -9.00 10.40 0.04
C SER A 369 -9.89 9.23 0.47
#